data_c84add57750904777d71fdf520e676d4
#
_entry.id   c84add57750904777d71fdf520e676d4
#
_cell.length_a   1.000
_cell.length_b   1.000
_cell.length_c   1.000
_cell.angle_alpha   90.00
_cell.angle_beta   90.00
_cell.angle_gamma   90.00
#
_symmetry.space_group_name_H-M   'P 1'
#
loop_
_entity.id
_entity.type
_entity.pdbx_description
1 polymer ?
#
loop_
_entity_poly.entity_id
_entity_poly.type
_entity_poly.pdbx_seq_one_letter_code
_entity_poly.pdbx_strand_id
1 'polypeptide(L)'
;MKINRTTIIFVLFIMNIIGPITAQEFSVEILPLSKQLPSNSVQRVFQDREGFMWFGTREGLSRYDGYRILTFRSGKTTPDLLTDNQITCITDSWERILIGTKKGLNILNKKTYELSHIDN
;
A
#
# COMPACT_ATOMS: atom_id res chain seq x y z
N MET A 1 50.41 22.78 24.98
CA MET A 1 49.78 23.33 23.77
C MET A 1 48.76 24.39 24.17
N LYS A 2 48.98 25.62 23.81
CA LYS A 2 48.04 26.72 24.15
C LYS A 2 47.01 26.84 23.02
N ILE A 3 45.75 26.64 23.32
CA ILE A 3 44.65 26.86 22.40
C ILE A 3 44.33 28.34 22.40
N ASN A 4 44.38 29.00 21.22
CA ASN A 4 44.07 30.42 21.09
C ASN A 4 42.56 30.66 21.29
N ARG A 5 42.24 31.83 21.89
CA ARG A 5 40.85 32.27 22.11
C ARG A 5 40.01 32.22 20.81
N THR A 6 40.64 32.55 19.68
CA THR A 6 40.02 32.50 18.35
C THR A 6 39.65 31.08 17.93
N THR A 7 40.49 30.07 18.25
CA THR A 7 40.23 28.67 17.96
C THR A 7 39.05 28.15 18.79
N ILE A 8 38.95 28.55 20.08
CA ILE A 8 37.83 28.17 20.95
C ILE A 8 36.51 28.76 20.41
N ILE A 9 36.51 30.04 20.00
CA ILE A 9 35.31 30.69 19.41
C ILE A 9 34.89 29.99 18.11
N PHE A 10 35.85 29.61 17.28
CA PHE A 10 35.58 28.90 16.02
C PHE A 10 34.96 27.49 16.26
N VAL A 11 35.48 26.75 17.23
CA VAL A 11 34.96 25.44 17.63
C VAL A 11 33.56 25.58 18.23
N LEU A 12 33.31 26.58 19.08
CA LEU A 12 31.99 26.85 19.64
C LEU A 12 30.98 27.28 18.57
N PHE A 13 31.43 28.02 17.53
CA PHE A 13 30.60 28.43 16.41
C PHE A 13 30.18 27.21 15.53
N ILE A 14 31.13 26.29 15.29
CA ILE A 14 30.83 25.03 14.55
C ILE A 14 29.87 24.14 15.31
N MET A 15 29.96 24.06 16.62
CA MET A 15 29.03 23.25 17.45
C MET A 15 27.58 23.77 17.40
N ASN A 16 27.37 25.05 17.10
CA ASN A 16 26.02 25.60 16.93
C ASN A 16 25.38 25.28 15.56
N ILE A 17 26.16 24.86 14.57
CA ILE A 17 25.69 24.53 13.23
C ILE A 17 25.20 23.07 13.18
N ILE A 18 25.66 22.22 14.11
CA ILE A 18 25.19 20.84 14.23
C ILE A 18 23.89 20.87 15.04
N GLY A 19 22.78 21.07 14.34
CA GLY A 19 21.46 20.93 14.96
C GLY A 19 21.24 19.53 15.57
N PRO A 20 20.29 19.39 16.50
CA PRO A 20 20.01 18.10 17.12
C PRO A 20 19.62 17.09 16.02
N ILE A 21 20.37 15.99 15.96
CA ILE A 21 19.98 14.83 15.15
C ILE A 21 18.79 14.22 15.87
N THR A 22 17.59 14.55 15.41
CA THR A 22 16.38 13.89 15.89
C THR A 22 16.33 12.50 15.25
N ALA A 23 16.51 11.47 16.07
CA ALA A 23 16.23 10.11 15.66
C ALA A 23 14.72 10.01 15.36
N GLN A 24 14.40 9.63 14.12
CA GLN A 24 13.01 9.38 13.76
C GLN A 24 12.58 8.06 14.39
N GLU A 25 11.69 8.11 15.36
CA GLU A 25 11.09 6.91 15.92
C GLU A 25 10.22 6.23 14.86
N PHE A 26 10.60 5.02 14.50
CA PHE A 26 9.72 4.16 13.70
C PHE A 26 8.68 3.53 14.61
N SER A 27 7.44 3.98 14.48
CA SER A 27 6.30 3.31 15.10
C SER A 27 5.81 2.21 14.17
N VAL A 28 5.90 0.96 14.62
CA VAL A 28 5.27 -0.18 13.94
C VAL A 28 3.88 -0.35 14.52
N GLU A 29 2.87 0.01 13.74
CA GLU A 29 1.48 -0.21 14.09
C GLU A 29 1.00 -1.53 13.49
N ILE A 30 0.49 -2.43 14.33
CA ILE A 30 -0.16 -3.66 13.88
C ILE A 30 -1.59 -3.33 13.50
N LEU A 31 -1.86 -3.27 12.20
CA LEU A 31 -3.21 -3.10 11.71
C LEU A 31 -4.06 -4.35 12.04
N PRO A 32 -5.21 -4.22 12.69
CA PRO A 32 -6.06 -5.36 13.04
C PRO A 32 -6.83 -5.90 11.83
N LEU A 33 -6.17 -5.97 10.68
CA LEU A 33 -6.77 -6.36 9.40
C LEU A 33 -6.84 -7.88 9.19
N SER A 34 -6.06 -8.65 9.94
CA SER A 34 -5.95 -10.10 9.74
C SER A 34 -7.28 -10.85 9.86
N LYS A 35 -8.23 -10.31 10.64
CA LYS A 35 -9.57 -10.89 10.80
C LYS A 35 -10.57 -10.44 9.75
N GLN A 36 -10.25 -9.43 8.97
CA GLN A 36 -11.14 -8.81 7.98
C GLN A 36 -10.73 -9.14 6.54
N LEU A 37 -9.48 -9.54 6.33
CA LEU A 37 -9.02 -9.99 5.03
C LEU A 37 -9.60 -11.38 4.72
N PRO A 38 -9.90 -11.66 3.43
CA PRO A 38 -10.45 -12.95 3.01
C PRO A 38 -9.47 -14.11 3.23
N SER A 39 -8.18 -13.82 3.34
CA SER A 39 -7.12 -14.80 3.58
C SER A 39 -5.94 -14.16 4.30
N ASN A 40 -5.29 -14.90 5.18
CA ASN A 40 -4.05 -14.50 5.82
C ASN A 40 -2.83 -14.55 4.86
N SER A 41 -3.02 -15.11 3.66
CA SER A 41 -1.97 -15.20 2.65
C SER A 41 -2.01 -13.99 1.72
N VAL A 42 -1.50 -12.86 2.19
CA VAL A 42 -1.32 -11.66 1.38
C VAL A 42 -0.14 -11.85 0.44
N GLN A 43 -0.38 -11.77 -0.86
CA GLN A 43 0.64 -11.94 -1.89
C GLN A 43 1.08 -10.63 -2.54
N ARG A 44 0.19 -9.64 -2.54
CA ARG A 44 0.44 -8.32 -3.12
C ARG A 44 -0.13 -7.24 -2.22
N VAL A 45 0.63 -6.17 -2.06
CA VAL A 45 0.19 -4.94 -1.40
C VAL A 45 0.48 -3.79 -2.34
N PHE A 46 -0.49 -2.91 -2.52
CA PHE A 46 -0.37 -1.77 -3.39
C PHE A 46 -1.12 -0.57 -2.79
N GLN A 47 -0.52 0.60 -2.82
CA GLN A 47 -1.19 1.85 -2.46
C GLN A 47 -1.50 2.63 -3.74
N ASP A 48 -2.77 2.97 -3.93
CA ASP A 48 -3.16 3.79 -5.08
C ASP A 48 -2.90 5.28 -4.85
N ARG A 49 -3.08 6.08 -5.88
CA ARG A 49 -2.84 7.53 -5.85
C ARG A 49 -3.76 8.30 -4.90
N GLU A 50 -4.89 7.72 -4.54
CA GLU A 50 -5.85 8.27 -3.59
C GLU A 50 -5.51 7.90 -2.14
N GLY A 51 -4.50 7.05 -1.94
CA GLY A 51 -4.01 6.61 -0.64
C GLY A 51 -4.67 5.35 -0.12
N PHE A 52 -5.58 4.71 -0.86
CA PHE A 52 -6.17 3.44 -0.47
C PHE A 52 -5.18 2.30 -0.59
N MET A 53 -5.20 1.42 0.38
CA MET A 53 -4.38 0.21 0.37
C MET A 53 -5.14 -0.95 -0.26
N TRP A 54 -4.49 -1.65 -1.18
CA TRP A 54 -5.02 -2.82 -1.86
C TRP A 54 -4.22 -4.06 -1.47
N PHE A 55 -4.91 -5.10 -1.09
CA PHE A 55 -4.33 -6.37 -0.67
C PHE A 55 -4.80 -7.47 -1.60
N GLY A 56 -3.88 -8.01 -2.38
CA GLY A 56 -4.11 -9.20 -3.20
C GLY A 56 -3.80 -10.45 -2.38
N THR A 57 -4.80 -11.29 -2.21
CA THR A 57 -4.68 -12.56 -1.48
C THR A 57 -4.92 -13.75 -2.40
N ARG A 58 -4.88 -14.97 -1.87
CA ARG A 58 -5.29 -16.18 -2.59
C ARG A 58 -6.81 -16.34 -2.69
N GLU A 59 -7.56 -15.57 -1.91
CA GLU A 59 -9.02 -15.67 -1.82
C GLU A 59 -9.74 -14.37 -2.20
N GLY A 60 -9.08 -13.50 -2.95
CA GLY A 60 -9.65 -12.29 -3.49
C GLY A 60 -8.80 -11.04 -3.28
N LEU A 61 -9.34 -9.92 -3.73
CA LEU A 61 -8.78 -8.59 -3.62
C LEU A 61 -9.51 -7.80 -2.55
N SER A 62 -8.78 -7.12 -1.68
CA SER A 62 -9.35 -6.23 -0.66
C SER A 62 -8.81 -4.82 -0.77
N ARG A 63 -9.69 -3.83 -0.58
CA ARG A 63 -9.34 -2.42 -0.47
C ARG A 63 -9.59 -1.94 0.96
N TYR A 64 -8.62 -1.24 1.53
CA TYR A 64 -8.69 -0.63 2.83
C TYR A 64 -8.59 0.89 2.73
N ASP A 65 -9.52 1.60 3.34
CA ASP A 65 -9.62 3.06 3.32
C ASP A 65 -9.18 3.73 4.65
N GLY A 66 -8.62 2.96 5.57
CA GLY A 66 -8.29 3.38 6.93
C GLY A 66 -9.33 2.97 7.98
N TYR A 67 -10.54 2.60 7.56
CA TYR A 67 -11.65 2.24 8.44
C TYR A 67 -12.29 0.92 8.06
N ARG A 68 -12.52 0.68 6.78
CA ARG A 68 -13.27 -0.47 6.25
C ARG A 68 -12.46 -1.24 5.22
N ILE A 69 -12.76 -2.52 5.15
CA ILE A 69 -12.30 -3.38 4.07
C ILE A 69 -13.46 -3.68 3.15
N LEU A 70 -13.25 -3.44 1.86
CA LEU A 70 -14.13 -3.86 0.78
C LEU A 70 -13.44 -4.99 0.03
N THR A 71 -14.09 -6.14 -0.08
CA THR A 71 -13.52 -7.35 -0.69
C THR A 71 -14.23 -7.71 -1.99
N PHE A 72 -13.42 -8.01 -3.02
CA PHE A 72 -13.84 -8.50 -4.33
C PHE A 72 -13.38 -9.94 -4.50
N ARG A 73 -14.27 -10.80 -4.94
CA ARG A 73 -14.02 -12.22 -5.14
C ARG A 73 -14.55 -12.69 -6.49
N SER A 74 -14.05 -13.83 -6.97
CA SER A 74 -14.66 -14.56 -8.07
C SER A 74 -15.88 -15.32 -7.58
N GLY A 75 -16.87 -15.52 -8.46
CA GLY A 75 -18.07 -16.27 -8.15
C GLY A 75 -18.73 -16.81 -9.40
N LYS A 76 -19.71 -17.72 -9.21
CA LYS A 76 -20.41 -18.36 -10.32
C LYS A 76 -21.69 -17.64 -10.74
N THR A 77 -22.15 -16.66 -9.98
CA THR A 77 -23.53 -16.16 -10.06
C THR A 77 -23.70 -14.73 -10.55
N THR A 78 -22.61 -13.95 -10.68
CA THR A 78 -22.68 -12.57 -11.19
C THR A 78 -21.53 -12.29 -12.16
N PRO A 79 -21.80 -11.60 -13.28
CA PRO A 79 -20.78 -11.28 -14.30
C PRO A 79 -19.74 -10.25 -13.85
N ASP A 80 -19.99 -9.55 -12.74
CA ASP A 80 -19.17 -8.43 -12.27
C ASP A 80 -18.15 -8.86 -11.21
N LEU A 81 -17.64 -10.09 -11.28
CA LEU A 81 -16.71 -10.64 -10.33
C LEU A 81 -15.34 -10.88 -10.95
N LEU A 82 -14.32 -10.99 -10.09
CA LEU A 82 -12.98 -11.35 -10.51
C LEU A 82 -12.98 -12.68 -11.29
N THR A 83 -12.16 -12.76 -12.32
CA THR A 83 -11.98 -13.99 -13.10
C THR A 83 -11.39 -15.14 -12.27
N ASP A 84 -10.61 -14.81 -11.24
CA ASP A 84 -10.08 -15.76 -10.27
C ASP A 84 -9.75 -15.06 -8.94
N ASN A 85 -9.80 -15.78 -7.83
CA ASN A 85 -9.50 -15.24 -6.50
C ASN A 85 -8.00 -15.07 -6.26
N GLN A 86 -7.14 -15.74 -7.01
CA GLN A 86 -5.71 -15.67 -6.80
C GLN A 86 -5.12 -14.46 -7.54
N ILE A 87 -4.82 -13.42 -6.77
CA ILE A 87 -4.29 -12.16 -7.28
C ILE A 87 -2.79 -12.28 -7.51
N THR A 88 -2.35 -11.98 -8.72
CA THR A 88 -0.94 -12.06 -9.14
C THR A 88 -0.25 -10.69 -9.21
N CYS A 89 -0.98 -9.67 -9.60
CA CYS A 89 -0.48 -8.29 -9.64
C CYS A 89 -1.61 -7.28 -9.48
N ILE A 90 -1.26 -6.07 -9.06
CA ILE A 90 -2.17 -4.94 -8.91
C ILE A 90 -1.42 -3.69 -9.35
N THR A 91 -2.06 -2.85 -10.14
CA THR A 91 -1.53 -1.52 -10.51
C THR A 91 -2.64 -0.52 -10.72
N ASP A 92 -2.30 0.77 -10.60
CA ASP A 92 -3.21 1.90 -10.73
C ASP A 92 -3.10 2.54 -12.12
N SER A 93 -4.22 2.81 -12.73
CA SER A 93 -4.31 3.58 -13.97
C SER A 93 -5.41 4.63 -13.84
N TRP A 94 -5.08 5.80 -13.30
CA TRP A 94 -5.99 6.93 -13.07
C TRP A 94 -7.28 6.54 -12.32
N GLU A 95 -8.37 6.32 -13.03
CA GLU A 95 -9.67 5.96 -12.48
C GLU A 95 -9.90 4.46 -12.34
N ARG A 96 -8.90 3.64 -12.66
CA ARG A 96 -9.03 2.19 -12.72
C ARG A 96 -7.91 1.50 -11.95
N ILE A 97 -8.24 0.37 -11.35
CA ILE A 97 -7.26 -0.59 -10.83
C ILE A 97 -7.20 -1.76 -11.82
N LEU A 98 -5.99 -2.07 -12.26
CA LEU A 98 -5.72 -3.24 -13.08
C LEU A 98 -5.30 -4.39 -12.17
N ILE A 99 -5.98 -5.52 -12.28
CA ILE A 99 -5.84 -6.66 -11.37
C ILE A 99 -5.55 -7.91 -12.21
N GLY A 100 -4.30 -8.38 -12.14
CA GLY A 100 -3.95 -9.68 -12.69
C GLY A 100 -4.38 -10.80 -11.76
N THR A 101 -4.96 -11.84 -12.34
CA THR A 101 -5.28 -13.08 -11.65
C THR A 101 -4.68 -14.26 -12.43
N LYS A 102 -4.80 -15.47 -11.89
CA LYS A 102 -4.38 -16.68 -12.63
C LYS A 102 -5.17 -16.90 -13.93
N LYS A 103 -6.38 -16.36 -14.03
CA LYS A 103 -7.29 -16.59 -15.17
C LYS A 103 -7.52 -15.37 -16.05
N GLY A 104 -6.75 -14.30 -15.87
CA GLY A 104 -6.84 -13.16 -16.76
C GLY A 104 -6.71 -11.82 -16.06
N LEU A 105 -6.87 -10.76 -16.84
CA LEU A 105 -6.79 -9.38 -16.39
C LEU A 105 -8.18 -8.83 -16.10
N ASN A 106 -8.34 -8.27 -14.93
CA ASN A 106 -9.54 -7.57 -14.51
C ASN A 106 -9.27 -6.07 -14.41
N ILE A 107 -10.27 -5.28 -14.70
CA ILE A 107 -10.24 -3.82 -14.65
C ILE A 107 -11.37 -3.37 -13.73
N LEU A 108 -11.03 -2.77 -12.60
CA LEU A 108 -11.96 -2.22 -11.65
C LEU A 108 -12.06 -0.71 -11.81
N ASN A 109 -13.25 -0.21 -12.02
CA ASN A 109 -13.52 1.23 -11.97
C ASN A 109 -13.56 1.67 -10.49
N LYS A 110 -12.73 2.64 -10.11
CA LYS A 110 -12.62 3.10 -8.72
C LYS A 110 -13.85 3.86 -8.21
N LYS A 111 -14.63 4.46 -9.12
CA LYS A 111 -15.82 5.25 -8.77
C LYS A 111 -17.07 4.39 -8.67
N THR A 112 -17.29 3.54 -9.66
CA THR A 112 -18.51 2.72 -9.76
C THR A 112 -18.37 1.34 -9.12
N TYR A 113 -17.12 0.88 -8.90
CA TYR A 113 -16.76 -0.48 -8.48
C TYR A 113 -17.18 -1.57 -9.47
N GLU A 114 -17.49 -1.18 -10.69
CA GLU A 114 -17.74 -2.13 -11.77
C GLU A 114 -16.44 -2.82 -12.18
N LEU A 115 -16.51 -4.13 -12.28
CA LEU A 115 -15.43 -4.99 -12.78
C LEU A 115 -15.72 -5.35 -14.23
N SER A 116 -14.72 -5.16 -15.07
CA SER A 116 -14.66 -5.73 -16.42
C SER A 116 -13.42 -6.60 -16.54
N HIS A 117 -13.40 -7.54 -17.48
CA HIS A 117 -12.27 -8.41 -17.69
C HIS A 117 -11.94 -8.53 -19.18
N ILE A 118 -10.69 -8.84 -19.42
CA ILE A 118 -10.21 -9.15 -20.78
C ILE A 118 -10.01 -10.65 -20.81
N ASP A 119 -10.85 -11.31 -21.57
CA ASP A 119 -10.71 -12.74 -21.88
C ASP A 119 -9.71 -12.91 -23.02
N ASN A 120 -8.88 -13.90 -22.88
CA ASN A 120 -8.02 -14.37 -23.98
C ASN A 120 -8.79 -15.33 -24.88
#